data_2bfa45976d807f8dfb7562ab3e5a439e
#
_entry.id   2bfa45976d807f8dfb7562ab3e5a439e
#
_cell.length_a   1.000
_cell.length_b   1.000
_cell.length_c   1.000
_cell.angle_alpha   90.00
_cell.angle_beta   90.00
_cell.angle_gamma   90.00
#
_symmetry.space_group_name_H-M   'P 1'
#
loop_
_entity.id
_entity.type
_entity.pdbx_description
1 polymer ?
#
loop_
_entity_poly.entity_id
_entity_poly.type
_entity_poly.pdbx_seq_one_letter_code
_entity_poly.pdbx_strand_id
1 'polypeptide(L)'
;YLTLRSEALLTDDYLKSDLAWMDMKDNTLDIVIGPIETYEDALFGYKASHSGQILVKDKDWSKKLSLYAQYLPKLQENLPVPAAYKKEKANANPDMNAYDVIYYAGDCNAGSKNIAINLPNDPRVHAAKGSRKLQLKNSMQAKFDKMVVPIARLVIDPEQQKHIRFDAFFENTMSHEVAHGLGVKYTLQGNQDVRG
;
A
#
# COMPACT_ATOMS: atom_id res chain seq x y z
N TYR A 1 -0.32 -17.64 11.14
CA TYR A 1 -1.17 -16.71 10.41
C TYR A 1 -2.32 -17.42 9.67
N LEU A 2 -2.05 -18.34 8.75
CA LEU A 2 -3.09 -18.94 7.89
C LEU A 2 -4.21 -19.65 8.70
N THR A 3 -3.89 -20.32 9.79
CA THR A 3 -4.90 -20.93 10.68
C THR A 3 -5.81 -19.86 11.29
N LEU A 4 -5.23 -18.79 11.85
CA LEU A 4 -6.00 -17.69 12.41
C LEU A 4 -6.82 -16.95 11.33
N ARG A 5 -6.29 -16.84 10.12
CA ARG A 5 -7.01 -16.22 9.00
C ARG A 5 -8.19 -17.09 8.55
N SER A 6 -8.04 -18.40 8.55
CA SER A 6 -9.15 -19.33 8.27
C SER A 6 -10.29 -19.17 9.29
N GLU A 7 -9.96 -19.05 10.57
CA GLU A 7 -10.96 -18.76 11.62
C GLU A 7 -11.61 -17.39 11.43
N ALA A 8 -10.81 -16.37 11.10
CA ALA A 8 -11.28 -15.03 10.85
C ALA A 8 -12.29 -14.95 9.68
N LEU A 9 -12.06 -15.70 8.61
CA LEU A 9 -12.98 -15.77 7.46
C LEU A 9 -14.34 -16.41 7.83
N LEU A 10 -14.40 -17.24 8.88
CA LEU A 10 -15.64 -17.84 9.37
C LEU A 10 -16.39 -16.93 10.37
N THR A 11 -15.65 -16.12 11.11
CA THR A 11 -16.20 -15.35 12.25
C THR A 11 -16.31 -13.85 11.96
N ASP A 12 -15.69 -13.37 10.87
CA ASP A 12 -15.53 -11.95 10.52
C ASP A 12 -14.72 -11.15 11.56
N ASP A 13 -13.94 -11.82 12.43
CA ASP A 13 -13.02 -11.18 13.38
C ASP A 13 -11.56 -11.38 12.94
N TYR A 14 -11.00 -10.35 12.31
CA TYR A 14 -9.67 -10.40 11.72
C TYR A 14 -8.53 -10.00 12.66
N LEU A 15 -8.83 -9.45 13.85
CA LEU A 15 -7.82 -8.85 14.73
C LEU A 15 -6.62 -9.76 15.01
N LYS A 16 -6.87 -11.00 15.45
CA LYS A 16 -5.79 -11.95 15.79
C LYS A 16 -4.94 -12.31 14.58
N SER A 17 -5.58 -12.55 13.44
CA SER A 17 -4.89 -12.89 12.20
C SER A 17 -4.09 -11.72 11.63
N ASP A 18 -4.60 -10.51 11.75
CA ASP A 18 -3.87 -9.30 11.32
C ASP A 18 -2.63 -9.06 12.19
N LEU A 19 -2.74 -9.21 13.50
CA LEU A 19 -1.58 -9.14 14.40
C LEU A 19 -0.52 -10.19 14.06
N ALA A 20 -0.93 -11.42 13.73
CA ALA A 20 -0.01 -12.49 13.31
C ALA A 20 0.62 -12.20 11.93
N TRP A 21 -0.14 -11.60 11.00
CA TRP A 21 0.38 -11.21 9.70
C TRP A 21 1.44 -10.11 9.80
N MET A 22 1.29 -9.18 10.72
CA MET A 22 2.29 -8.13 10.98
C MET A 22 3.65 -8.70 11.39
N ASP A 23 3.69 -9.88 12.03
CA ASP A 23 4.95 -10.55 12.41
C ASP A 23 5.64 -11.24 11.22
N MET A 24 4.98 -11.39 10.08
CA MET A 24 5.53 -12.03 8.87
C MET A 24 6.34 -11.09 7.96
N LYS A 25 6.52 -9.84 8.34
CA LYS A 25 7.13 -8.79 7.50
C LYS A 25 8.51 -9.13 6.92
N ASP A 26 9.27 -9.99 7.56
CA ASP A 26 10.62 -10.37 7.14
C ASP A 26 10.64 -11.56 6.16
N ASN A 27 9.51 -12.20 5.92
CA ASN A 27 9.40 -13.32 5.00
C ASN A 27 9.62 -12.88 3.54
N THR A 28 10.23 -13.77 2.75
CA THR A 28 10.37 -13.57 1.31
C THR A 28 9.04 -13.83 0.58
N LEU A 29 8.27 -14.81 1.04
CA LEU A 29 6.93 -15.13 0.56
C LEU A 29 5.91 -14.51 1.50
N ASP A 30 4.93 -13.81 0.96
CA ASP A 30 3.82 -13.25 1.71
C ASP A 30 2.49 -13.72 1.13
N ILE A 31 1.49 -13.83 1.98
CA ILE A 31 0.13 -14.23 1.61
C ILE A 31 -0.84 -13.26 2.26
N VAL A 32 -1.66 -12.62 1.44
CA VAL A 32 -2.71 -11.69 1.89
C VAL A 32 -4.05 -12.27 1.47
N ILE A 33 -4.95 -12.52 2.42
CA ILE A 33 -6.28 -13.08 2.17
C ILE A 33 -7.30 -12.35 3.05
N GLY A 34 -8.44 -11.99 2.47
CA GLY A 34 -9.56 -11.38 3.19
C GLY A 34 -10.01 -10.07 2.57
N PRO A 35 -10.63 -9.18 3.35
CA PRO A 35 -11.04 -7.85 2.92
C PRO A 35 -9.79 -6.96 2.82
N ILE A 36 -9.11 -7.01 1.66
CA ILE A 36 -7.84 -6.30 1.44
C ILE A 36 -8.09 -4.80 1.31
N GLU A 37 -9.13 -4.43 0.58
CA GLU A 37 -9.59 -3.06 0.45
C GLU A 37 -11.01 -2.96 1.01
N THR A 38 -11.41 -1.79 1.48
CA THR A 38 -12.74 -1.56 2.05
C THR A 38 -13.81 -1.29 0.97
N TYR A 39 -13.59 -1.79 -0.24
CA TYR A 39 -14.58 -1.72 -1.32
C TYR A 39 -15.71 -2.71 -1.10
N GLU A 40 -16.90 -2.31 -1.50
CA GLU A 40 -18.07 -3.16 -1.48
C GLU A 40 -17.96 -4.29 -2.51
N ASP A 41 -18.61 -5.42 -2.24
CA ASP A 41 -18.70 -6.49 -3.22
C ASP A 41 -19.50 -6.04 -4.45
N ALA A 42 -19.22 -6.70 -5.59
CA ALA A 42 -19.87 -6.35 -6.85
C ALA A 42 -21.31 -6.89 -6.98
N LEU A 43 -21.78 -7.72 -6.03
CA LEU A 43 -23.08 -8.36 -6.13
C LEU A 43 -24.21 -7.46 -5.61
N PHE A 44 -24.13 -7.05 -4.35
CA PHE A 44 -25.15 -6.21 -3.70
C PHE A 44 -24.58 -5.07 -2.86
N GLY A 45 -23.29 -4.96 -2.73
CA GLY A 45 -22.66 -3.97 -1.86
C GLY A 45 -22.91 -4.18 -0.38
N TYR A 46 -23.16 -5.40 0.07
CA TYR A 46 -23.46 -5.70 1.48
C TYR A 46 -22.26 -6.05 2.30
N LYS A 47 -21.18 -6.48 1.66
CA LYS A 47 -19.96 -6.92 2.32
C LYS A 47 -18.73 -6.27 1.71
N ALA A 48 -17.64 -6.28 2.44
CA ALA A 48 -16.36 -5.92 1.86
C ALA A 48 -15.94 -6.96 0.80
N SER A 49 -15.36 -6.48 -0.28
CA SER A 49 -14.78 -7.30 -1.33
C SER A 49 -13.63 -8.15 -0.76
N HIS A 50 -13.62 -9.44 -1.03
CA HIS A 50 -12.62 -10.38 -0.56
C HIS A 50 -11.67 -10.80 -1.67
N SER A 51 -10.39 -10.73 -1.39
CA SER A 51 -9.32 -11.08 -2.31
C SER A 51 -8.25 -11.93 -1.65
N GLY A 52 -7.51 -12.68 -2.47
CA GLY A 52 -6.34 -13.42 -2.05
C GLY A 52 -5.17 -13.13 -2.98
N GLN A 53 -3.99 -12.95 -2.42
CA GLN A 53 -2.77 -12.69 -3.18
C GLN A 53 -1.61 -13.47 -2.58
N ILE A 54 -0.79 -14.07 -3.45
CA ILE A 54 0.50 -14.66 -3.09
C ILE A 54 1.58 -13.78 -3.69
N LEU A 55 2.49 -13.32 -2.84
CA LEU A 55 3.45 -12.28 -3.13
C LEU A 55 4.87 -12.78 -2.87
N VAL A 56 5.80 -12.43 -3.74
CA VAL A 56 7.24 -12.65 -3.55
C VAL A 56 7.93 -11.30 -3.40
N LYS A 57 8.67 -11.12 -2.31
CA LYS A 57 9.37 -9.87 -2.02
C LYS A 57 10.50 -9.62 -3.01
N ASP A 58 10.48 -8.47 -3.67
CA ASP A 58 11.60 -7.94 -4.45
C ASP A 58 12.56 -7.22 -3.48
N LYS A 59 13.70 -7.89 -3.20
CA LYS A 59 14.66 -7.40 -2.21
C LYS A 59 15.39 -6.14 -2.69
N ASP A 60 15.64 -6.01 -3.98
CA ASP A 60 16.38 -4.87 -4.53
C ASP A 60 15.53 -3.60 -4.49
N TRP A 61 14.29 -3.70 -4.93
CA TRP A 61 13.35 -2.59 -4.82
C TRP A 61 12.98 -2.28 -3.37
N SER A 62 12.81 -3.29 -2.52
CA SER A 62 12.56 -3.08 -1.08
C SER A 62 13.71 -2.32 -0.42
N LYS A 63 14.96 -2.60 -0.81
CA LYS A 63 16.13 -1.83 -0.33
C LYS A 63 16.10 -0.38 -0.82
N LYS A 64 15.74 -0.12 -2.08
CA LYS A 64 15.56 1.27 -2.56
C LYS A 64 14.48 1.99 -1.77
N LEU A 65 13.33 1.34 -1.52
CA LEU A 65 12.23 1.90 -0.73
C LEU A 65 12.64 2.29 0.68
N SER A 66 13.46 1.46 1.34
CA SER A 66 13.97 1.77 2.68
C SER A 66 14.84 3.02 2.72
N LEU A 67 15.54 3.34 1.63
CA LEU A 67 16.30 4.59 1.51
C LEU A 67 15.36 5.81 1.46
N TYR A 68 14.27 5.73 0.69
CA TYR A 68 13.28 6.82 0.66
C TYR A 68 12.61 7.04 2.01
N ALA A 69 12.31 5.95 2.74
CA ALA A 69 11.70 6.02 4.05
C ALA A 69 12.52 6.83 5.07
N GLN A 70 13.84 6.83 4.95
CA GLN A 70 14.73 7.60 5.83
C GLN A 70 14.55 9.12 5.68
N TYR A 71 14.05 9.58 4.55
CA TYR A 71 13.80 11.00 4.31
C TYR A 71 12.44 11.49 4.83
N LEU A 72 11.54 10.59 5.25
CA LEU A 72 10.21 10.96 5.75
C LEU A 72 10.21 12.01 6.86
N PRO A 73 11.06 11.91 7.90
CA PRO A 73 11.11 12.94 8.93
C PRO A 73 11.45 14.33 8.36
N LYS A 74 12.42 14.38 7.44
CA LYS A 74 12.82 15.64 6.79
C LYS A 74 11.74 16.19 5.87
N LEU A 75 11.02 15.31 5.16
CA LEU A 75 9.88 15.71 4.33
C LEU A 75 8.75 16.26 5.20
N GLN A 76 8.45 15.64 6.35
CA GLN A 76 7.47 16.13 7.31
C GLN A 76 7.80 17.54 7.81
N GLU A 77 9.06 17.79 8.16
CA GLU A 77 9.54 19.10 8.62
C GLU A 77 9.40 20.19 7.54
N ASN A 78 9.60 19.82 6.28
CA ASN A 78 9.58 20.72 5.13
C ASN A 78 8.22 20.82 4.43
N LEU A 79 7.15 20.25 4.97
CA LEU A 79 5.82 20.42 4.40
C LEU A 79 5.48 21.90 4.28
N PRO A 80 4.88 22.37 3.16
CA PRO A 80 4.51 23.76 2.94
C PRO A 80 3.23 24.14 3.69
N VAL A 81 3.21 23.89 5.02
CA VAL A 81 2.08 24.14 5.90
C VAL A 81 2.56 24.82 7.19
N PRO A 82 1.69 25.53 7.93
CA PRO A 82 2.04 26.14 9.22
C PRO A 82 2.62 25.13 10.24
N ALA A 83 3.51 25.60 11.11
CA ALA A 83 4.21 24.77 12.09
C ALA A 83 3.28 23.94 13.01
N ALA A 84 2.07 24.43 13.27
CA ALA A 84 1.07 23.71 14.04
C ALA A 84 0.70 22.36 13.46
N TYR A 85 0.77 22.19 12.15
CA TYR A 85 0.46 20.96 11.41
C TYR A 85 1.69 20.05 11.20
N LYS A 86 2.85 20.40 11.73
CA LYS A 86 4.11 19.63 11.60
C LYS A 86 4.55 18.97 12.91
N LYS A 87 3.72 19.04 13.96
CA LYS A 87 4.09 18.58 15.31
C LYS A 87 4.24 17.07 15.42
N GLU A 88 3.51 16.34 14.60
CA GLU A 88 3.59 14.88 14.59
C GLU A 88 4.84 14.42 13.85
N LYS A 89 5.50 13.41 14.43
CA LYS A 89 6.69 12.81 13.80
C LYS A 89 6.24 11.78 12.76
N ALA A 90 6.74 11.89 11.54
CA ALA A 90 6.61 10.83 10.56
C ALA A 90 7.33 9.57 11.07
N ASN A 91 6.76 8.40 10.79
CA ASN A 91 7.45 7.14 11.09
C ASN A 91 8.68 7.01 10.19
N ALA A 92 9.86 7.04 10.78
CA ALA A 92 11.13 6.95 10.07
C ALA A 92 11.41 5.55 9.48
N ASN A 93 10.65 4.55 9.88
CA ASN A 93 10.82 3.17 9.42
C ASN A 93 9.46 2.51 9.11
N PRO A 94 8.71 3.02 8.13
CA PRO A 94 7.51 2.33 7.68
C PRO A 94 7.91 0.99 7.05
N ASP A 95 7.17 -0.07 7.35
CA ASP A 95 7.33 -1.36 6.67
C ASP A 95 6.80 -1.23 5.22
N MET A 96 7.67 -0.77 4.34
CA MET A 96 7.40 -0.54 2.93
C MET A 96 8.27 -1.45 2.08
N ASN A 97 7.65 -2.35 1.35
CA ASN A 97 8.35 -3.31 0.52
C ASN A 97 7.71 -3.42 -0.86
N ALA A 98 8.53 -3.78 -1.85
CA ALA A 98 8.07 -4.14 -3.18
C ALA A 98 7.91 -5.65 -3.30
N TYR A 99 6.88 -6.05 -4.03
CA TYR A 99 6.54 -7.47 -4.26
C TYR A 99 6.16 -7.71 -5.71
N ASP A 100 6.42 -8.92 -6.17
CA ASP A 100 5.81 -9.47 -7.36
C ASP A 100 4.64 -10.39 -6.95
N VAL A 101 3.47 -10.14 -7.50
CA VAL A 101 2.30 -10.99 -7.30
C VAL A 101 2.39 -12.18 -8.22
N ILE A 102 2.37 -13.39 -7.66
CA ILE A 102 2.43 -14.64 -8.44
C ILE A 102 1.08 -15.32 -8.56
N TYR A 103 0.10 -14.94 -7.74
CA TYR A 103 -1.25 -15.49 -7.79
C TYR A 103 -2.28 -14.48 -7.25
N TYR A 104 -3.40 -14.41 -7.93
CA TYR A 104 -4.59 -13.66 -7.53
C TYR A 104 -5.78 -14.60 -7.36
N ALA A 105 -6.61 -14.35 -6.35
CA ALA A 105 -7.88 -15.03 -6.11
C ALA A 105 -8.95 -14.03 -5.64
N GLY A 106 -10.21 -14.41 -5.79
CA GLY A 106 -11.33 -13.57 -5.38
C GLY A 106 -11.55 -12.37 -6.31
N ASP A 107 -12.11 -11.31 -5.78
CA ASP A 107 -12.56 -10.15 -6.55
C ASP A 107 -11.44 -9.45 -7.34
N CYS A 108 -10.22 -9.42 -6.80
CA CYS A 108 -9.08 -8.85 -7.51
C CYS A 108 -8.69 -9.62 -8.79
N ASN A 109 -9.18 -10.86 -8.96
CA ASN A 109 -8.93 -11.65 -10.17
C ASN A 109 -9.94 -11.34 -11.29
N ALA A 110 -11.15 -10.91 -10.93
CA ALA A 110 -12.24 -10.67 -11.86
C ALA A 110 -12.31 -9.22 -12.39
N GLY A 111 -11.65 -8.27 -11.74
CA GLY A 111 -11.76 -6.86 -12.05
C GLY A 111 -10.43 -6.11 -12.06
N SER A 112 -10.46 -4.89 -11.55
CA SER A 112 -9.25 -4.08 -11.40
C SER A 112 -8.31 -4.70 -10.38
N LYS A 113 -7.02 -4.70 -10.70
CA LYS A 113 -5.99 -5.21 -9.79
C LYS A 113 -5.38 -4.09 -8.99
N ASN A 114 -5.15 -4.35 -7.72
CA ASN A 114 -4.46 -3.42 -6.84
C ASN A 114 -3.04 -3.16 -7.34
N ILE A 115 -2.57 -1.95 -7.18
CA ILE A 115 -1.18 -1.55 -7.48
C ILE A 115 -0.34 -1.49 -6.21
N ALA A 116 -1.00 -1.30 -5.08
CA ALA A 116 -0.42 -1.29 -3.75
C ALA A 116 -1.44 -1.82 -2.74
N ILE A 117 -0.96 -2.23 -1.58
CA ILE A 117 -1.76 -2.69 -0.45
C ILE A 117 -1.25 -1.99 0.79
N ASN A 118 -2.13 -1.35 1.54
CA ASN A 118 -1.82 -0.74 2.83
C ASN A 118 -2.70 -1.38 3.91
N LEU A 119 -2.16 -2.32 4.64
CA LEU A 119 -2.89 -3.15 5.60
C LEU A 119 -2.14 -3.24 6.94
N PRO A 120 -2.83 -3.64 8.00
CA PRO A 120 -4.27 -3.90 8.13
C PRO A 120 -5.09 -2.60 8.17
N ASN A 121 -6.42 -2.72 8.04
CA ASN A 121 -7.34 -1.59 8.17
C ASN A 121 -7.79 -1.35 9.63
N ASP A 122 -7.53 -2.28 10.54
CA ASP A 122 -7.95 -2.20 11.94
C ASP A 122 -7.09 -1.22 12.74
N PRO A 123 -7.68 -0.14 13.30
CA PRO A 123 -6.94 0.86 14.10
C PRO A 123 -6.28 0.27 15.35
N ARG A 124 -6.78 -0.83 15.91
CA ARG A 124 -6.16 -1.53 17.05
C ARG A 124 -4.84 -2.17 16.66
N VAL A 125 -4.75 -2.71 15.44
CA VAL A 125 -3.50 -3.26 14.90
C VAL A 125 -2.53 -2.14 14.56
N HIS A 126 -3.01 -1.04 13.99
CA HIS A 126 -2.19 0.16 13.75
C HIS A 126 -1.56 0.70 15.03
N ALA A 127 -2.32 0.78 16.11
CA ALA A 127 -1.82 1.23 17.41
C ALA A 127 -0.78 0.29 18.00
N ALA A 128 -0.94 -1.04 17.81
CA ALA A 128 -0.07 -2.05 18.39
C ALA A 128 1.21 -2.30 17.55
N LYS A 129 1.11 -2.37 16.23
CA LYS A 129 2.18 -2.82 15.33
C LYS A 129 2.37 -1.95 14.07
N GLY A 130 1.57 -0.91 13.89
CA GLY A 130 1.61 -0.07 12.70
C GLY A 130 0.91 -0.71 11.50
N SER A 131 1.36 -0.34 10.29
CA SER A 131 0.84 -0.87 9.03
C SER A 131 1.98 -1.32 8.12
N ARG A 132 1.66 -2.19 7.16
CA ARG A 132 2.57 -2.64 6.10
C ARG A 132 2.10 -2.09 4.76
N LYS A 133 3.04 -1.57 3.98
CA LYS A 133 2.79 -1.03 2.65
C LYS A 133 3.48 -1.92 1.62
N LEU A 134 2.69 -2.64 0.85
CA LEU A 134 3.16 -3.57 -0.16
C LEU A 134 2.92 -2.97 -1.55
N GLN A 135 4.00 -2.70 -2.27
CA GLN A 135 3.95 -2.18 -3.64
C GLN A 135 4.01 -3.34 -4.62
N LEU A 136 3.00 -3.48 -5.47
CA LEU A 136 2.86 -4.61 -6.38
C LEU A 136 3.53 -4.31 -7.73
N LYS A 137 4.85 -4.48 -7.80
CA LYS A 137 5.70 -4.02 -8.88
C LYS A 137 5.30 -4.59 -10.25
N ASN A 138 5.11 -5.89 -10.37
CA ASN A 138 4.75 -6.51 -11.65
C ASN A 138 3.35 -6.13 -12.14
N SER A 139 2.40 -5.89 -11.23
CA SER A 139 1.09 -5.31 -11.58
C SER A 139 1.23 -3.91 -12.14
N MET A 140 2.07 -3.09 -11.52
CA MET A 140 2.36 -1.75 -12.02
C MET A 140 3.09 -1.78 -13.34
N GLN A 141 4.05 -2.71 -13.54
CA GLN A 141 4.73 -2.91 -14.82
C GLN A 141 3.73 -3.25 -15.93
N ALA A 142 2.80 -4.16 -15.65
CA ALA A 142 1.77 -4.53 -16.62
C ALA A 142 0.86 -3.33 -16.98
N LYS A 143 0.46 -2.52 -15.99
CA LYS A 143 -0.30 -1.28 -16.24
C LYS A 143 0.51 -0.25 -17.04
N PHE A 144 1.79 -0.10 -16.71
CA PHE A 144 2.68 0.79 -17.45
C PHE A 144 2.77 0.38 -18.93
N ASP A 145 3.07 -0.88 -19.20
CA ASP A 145 3.28 -1.38 -20.57
C ASP A 145 1.99 -1.39 -21.39
N LYS A 146 0.85 -1.72 -20.77
CA LYS A 146 -0.41 -1.93 -21.47
C LYS A 146 -1.34 -0.71 -21.51
N MET A 147 -1.13 0.25 -20.63
CA MET A 147 -1.98 1.43 -20.52
C MET A 147 -1.18 2.74 -20.65
N VAL A 148 -0.17 2.94 -19.80
CA VAL A 148 0.54 4.23 -19.75
C VAL A 148 1.30 4.49 -21.05
N VAL A 149 2.09 3.53 -21.52
CA VAL A 149 2.88 3.69 -22.76
C VAL A 149 2.00 3.90 -24.00
N PRO A 150 0.95 3.11 -24.26
CA PRO A 150 0.04 3.37 -25.39
C PRO A 150 -0.64 4.74 -25.32
N ILE A 151 -1.13 5.15 -24.12
CA ILE A 151 -1.77 6.47 -23.96
C ILE A 151 -0.74 7.59 -24.19
N ALA A 152 0.43 7.47 -23.60
CA ALA A 152 1.48 8.46 -23.72
C ALA A 152 1.91 8.69 -25.19
N ARG A 153 1.91 7.64 -26.02
CA ARG A 153 2.20 7.76 -27.45
C ARG A 153 1.16 8.60 -28.21
N LEU A 154 -0.04 8.72 -27.68
CA LEU A 154 -1.10 9.53 -28.31
C LEU A 154 -1.12 10.98 -27.82
N VAL A 155 -0.71 11.24 -26.58
CA VAL A 155 -0.91 12.55 -25.93
C VAL A 155 0.39 13.29 -25.66
N ILE A 156 1.55 12.63 -25.70
CA ILE A 156 2.86 13.24 -25.41
C ILE A 156 3.60 13.49 -26.71
N ASP A 157 4.27 14.66 -26.79
CA ASP A 157 5.12 15.02 -27.91
C ASP A 157 6.14 13.90 -28.21
N PRO A 158 6.33 13.52 -29.50
CA PRO A 158 7.24 12.44 -29.90
C PRO A 158 8.65 12.57 -29.33
N GLU A 159 9.18 13.79 -29.23
CA GLU A 159 10.53 14.02 -28.70
C GLU A 159 10.61 13.75 -27.19
N GLN A 160 9.51 13.92 -26.48
CA GLN A 160 9.41 13.66 -25.03
C GLN A 160 9.15 12.19 -24.70
N GLN A 161 8.64 11.39 -25.63
CA GLN A 161 8.30 9.98 -25.40
C GLN A 161 9.49 9.13 -24.96
N LYS A 162 10.73 9.50 -25.33
CA LYS A 162 11.96 8.84 -24.86
C LYS A 162 12.17 8.90 -23.35
N HIS A 163 11.49 9.81 -22.67
CA HIS A 163 11.55 9.96 -21.21
C HIS A 163 10.51 9.15 -20.45
N ILE A 164 9.61 8.45 -21.15
CA ILE A 164 8.61 7.56 -20.55
C ILE A 164 9.31 6.29 -20.07
N ARG A 165 9.54 6.19 -18.77
CA ARG A 165 10.29 5.10 -18.14
C ARG A 165 9.51 4.49 -16.98
N PHE A 166 9.54 3.17 -16.88
CA PHE A 166 8.88 2.47 -15.78
C PHE A 166 9.40 2.88 -14.41
N ASP A 167 10.72 2.99 -14.25
CA ASP A 167 11.31 3.38 -12.97
C ASP A 167 10.74 4.71 -12.47
N ALA A 168 10.66 5.73 -13.33
CA ALA A 168 10.10 7.03 -12.97
C ALA A 168 8.61 6.94 -12.62
N PHE A 169 7.84 6.14 -13.36
CA PHE A 169 6.42 5.89 -13.07
C PHE A 169 6.24 5.19 -11.72
N PHE A 170 7.02 4.15 -11.47
CA PHE A 170 6.97 3.38 -10.22
C PHE A 170 7.39 4.23 -9.03
N GLU A 171 8.51 4.96 -9.13
CA GLU A 171 8.99 5.85 -8.08
C GLU A 171 8.02 6.99 -7.77
N ASN A 172 7.34 7.54 -8.78
CA ASN A 172 6.30 8.57 -8.56
C ASN A 172 5.12 8.00 -7.77
N THR A 173 4.62 6.80 -8.13
CA THR A 173 3.52 6.15 -7.41
C THR A 173 3.94 5.80 -5.98
N MET A 174 5.17 5.31 -5.80
CA MET A 174 5.72 5.04 -4.46
C MET A 174 5.81 6.29 -3.61
N SER A 175 6.24 7.40 -4.20
CA SER A 175 6.32 8.69 -3.50
C SER A 175 4.93 9.16 -3.08
N HIS A 176 3.89 8.88 -3.87
CA HIS A 176 2.50 9.11 -3.51
C HIS A 176 2.10 8.30 -2.28
N GLU A 177 2.37 6.98 -2.27
CA GLU A 177 2.07 6.11 -1.12
C GLU A 177 2.87 6.50 0.13
N VAL A 178 4.10 6.97 -0.04
CA VAL A 178 4.92 7.54 1.04
C VAL A 178 4.28 8.79 1.61
N ALA A 179 3.76 9.66 0.73
CA ALA A 179 3.15 10.93 1.13
C ALA A 179 1.91 10.75 2.01
N HIS A 180 1.16 9.63 1.88
CA HIS A 180 0.10 9.27 2.82
C HIS A 180 0.58 9.11 4.27
N GLY A 181 1.87 8.92 4.48
CA GLY A 181 2.50 8.87 5.81
C GLY A 181 2.81 10.25 6.41
N LEU A 182 2.68 11.32 5.63
CA LEU A 182 3.01 12.69 6.03
C LEU A 182 1.76 13.47 6.49
N GLY A 183 1.98 14.61 7.13
CA GLY A 183 0.93 15.49 7.64
C GLY A 183 0.46 15.12 9.03
N VAL A 184 -0.70 15.65 9.42
CA VAL A 184 -1.31 15.41 10.72
C VAL A 184 -2.16 14.13 10.71
N LYS A 185 -2.14 13.42 11.82
CA LYS A 185 -3.02 12.25 12.07
C LYS A 185 -4.26 12.63 12.84
N TYR A 186 -4.12 13.65 13.67
CA TYR A 186 -5.20 14.10 14.55
C TYR A 186 -5.50 15.58 14.31
N THR A 187 -6.73 15.98 14.61
CA THR A 187 -7.09 17.41 14.63
C THR A 187 -6.17 18.18 15.59
N LEU A 188 -6.01 19.48 15.36
CA LEU A 188 -5.15 20.32 16.22
C LEU A 188 -5.56 20.28 17.70
N GLN A 189 -6.83 20.00 17.99
CA GLN A 189 -7.37 19.77 19.32
C GLN A 189 -7.05 18.39 19.89
N GLY A 190 -6.47 17.49 19.08
CA GLY A 190 -6.06 16.15 19.50
C GLY A 190 -7.18 15.12 19.68
N ASN A 191 -8.40 15.45 19.28
CA ASN A 191 -9.60 14.70 19.67
C ASN A 191 -10.18 13.80 18.55
N GLN A 192 -9.78 13.97 17.30
CA GLN A 192 -10.32 13.20 16.17
C GLN A 192 -9.22 12.82 15.20
N ASP A 193 -9.27 11.58 14.72
CA ASP A 193 -8.44 11.14 13.62
C ASP A 193 -8.85 11.87 12.33
N VAL A 194 -7.90 12.38 11.58
CA VAL A 194 -8.13 13.06 10.29
C VAL A 194 -8.01 12.11 9.11
N ARG A 195 -7.64 10.86 9.36
CA ARG A 195 -7.57 9.82 8.37
C ARG A 195 -8.78 8.92 8.56
N GLY A 196 -9.85 9.32 7.94
CA GLY A 196 -11.02 8.46 7.78
C GLY A 196 -10.78 7.41 6.72
#